data_589c867890160455a85b2e80c34be7ec
#
_entry.id   589c867890160455a85b2e80c34be7ec
#
_cell.length_a   1.000
_cell.length_b   1.000
_cell.length_c   1.000
_cell.angle_alpha   90.00
_cell.angle_beta   90.00
_cell.angle_gamma   90.00
#
_symmetry.space_group_name_H-M   'P 1'
#
loop_
_entity.id
_entity.type
_entity.pdbx_description
1 polymer ?
#
loop_
_entity_poly.entity_id
_entity_poly.type
_entity_poly.pdbx_seq_one_letter_code
_entity_poly.pdbx_strand_id
1 'polypeptide(L)'
;MKEKFIMADGTALHVADSGRGERCVVLIHGYLESMYVWDDFVPLLTPEVRVVTVDVPGHGISQVLGEVHTMEMMADVMRGMLDALGIERATFVGHSMGGYISLAFCARYPERLDGLVLLSSSPNPDDETKRENRRREIALVRAGKKDVLAHVAPETGFAVQNRERLKDYIEDLVEQVHITEDDGIVALLGGMIARADQNEMLRASRVPQLFIFGRHDNYIPVETAERIAAANPQAQVVWLSESGHMGFIEEPERCAAAILGFVLRGDAYAFEGRTFDRPRKASHRSLTERVAETAEKDAENGAETEKGNDAEDKA
;
A
#
# COMPACT_ATOMS: atom_id res chain seq x y z
N MET A 1 -1.72 5.18 15.33
CA MET A 1 -2.85 4.30 14.94
C MET A 1 -2.92 3.09 15.85
N LYS A 2 -4.03 2.34 15.90
CA LYS A 2 -4.13 1.09 16.65
C LYS A 2 -3.84 -0.07 15.69
N GLU A 3 -2.73 -0.76 15.91
CA GLU A 3 -2.36 -1.98 15.19
C GLU A 3 -3.10 -3.19 15.77
N LYS A 4 -3.49 -4.13 14.93
CA LYS A 4 -4.20 -5.36 15.33
C LYS A 4 -4.21 -6.37 14.18
N PHE A 5 -4.39 -7.65 14.53
CA PHE A 5 -4.80 -8.67 13.58
C PHE A 5 -6.32 -8.71 13.45
N ILE A 6 -6.80 -8.91 12.25
CA ILE A 6 -8.22 -9.16 11.93
C ILE A 6 -8.35 -10.39 11.04
N MET A 7 -9.50 -11.03 11.10
CA MET A 7 -9.86 -12.08 10.14
C MET A 7 -10.66 -11.47 8.99
N ALA A 8 -10.09 -11.45 7.81
CA ALA A 8 -10.68 -10.95 6.59
C ALA A 8 -10.86 -12.10 5.59
N ASP A 9 -12.10 -12.54 5.39
CA ASP A 9 -12.45 -13.65 4.50
C ASP A 9 -11.63 -14.95 4.75
N GLY A 10 -11.44 -15.27 6.04
CA GLY A 10 -10.65 -16.43 6.50
C GLY A 10 -9.13 -16.22 6.52
N THR A 11 -8.65 -15.00 6.20
CA THR A 11 -7.24 -14.64 6.17
C THR A 11 -6.89 -13.77 7.37
N ALA A 12 -5.81 -14.11 8.08
CA ALA A 12 -5.27 -13.24 9.12
C ALA A 12 -4.50 -12.07 8.48
N LEU A 13 -5.03 -10.86 8.66
CA LEU A 13 -4.43 -9.62 8.17
C LEU A 13 -3.96 -8.75 9.32
N HIS A 14 -2.75 -8.23 9.18
CA HIS A 14 -2.22 -7.17 10.02
C HIS A 14 -2.66 -5.81 9.48
N VAL A 15 -3.30 -5.01 10.31
CA VAL A 15 -3.84 -3.69 9.94
C VAL A 15 -3.57 -2.68 11.04
N ALA A 16 -3.46 -1.41 10.66
CA ALA A 16 -3.52 -0.31 11.61
C ALA A 16 -4.65 0.65 11.23
N ASP A 17 -5.40 1.11 12.23
CA ASP A 17 -6.62 1.89 12.06
C ASP A 17 -6.60 3.12 12.98
N SER A 18 -6.81 4.31 12.42
CA SER A 18 -6.93 5.54 13.21
C SER A 18 -8.26 5.64 13.96
N GLY A 19 -9.27 4.89 13.54
CA GLY A 19 -10.58 4.78 14.19
C GLY A 19 -11.44 6.04 14.16
N ARG A 20 -11.03 7.10 13.48
CA ARG A 20 -11.71 8.41 13.50
C ARG A 20 -11.84 9.00 12.10
N GLY A 21 -12.97 9.64 11.81
CA GLY A 21 -13.26 10.36 10.57
C GLY A 21 -14.54 9.85 9.90
N GLU A 22 -15.30 10.74 9.28
CA GLU A 22 -16.50 10.41 8.50
C GLU A 22 -16.16 9.74 7.17
N ARG A 23 -15.01 10.11 6.59
CA ARG A 23 -14.49 9.49 5.38
C ARG A 23 -13.31 8.60 5.71
N CYS A 24 -13.23 7.48 5.02
CA CYS A 24 -12.19 6.49 5.22
C CYS A 24 -11.25 6.43 4.01
N VAL A 25 -9.96 6.42 4.28
CA VAL A 25 -8.89 6.17 3.30
C VAL A 25 -8.19 4.88 3.67
N VAL A 26 -8.09 3.96 2.72
CA VAL A 26 -7.28 2.73 2.84
C VAL A 26 -6.01 2.90 2.04
N LEU A 27 -4.85 2.82 2.70
CA LEU A 27 -3.53 2.90 2.09
C LEU A 27 -3.02 1.47 1.85
N ILE A 28 -2.79 1.12 0.59
CA ILE A 28 -2.31 -0.20 0.16
C ILE A 28 -0.91 -0.04 -0.40
N HIS A 29 0.06 -0.66 0.24
CA HIS A 29 1.49 -0.53 -0.08
C HIS A 29 1.88 -1.24 -1.39
N GLY A 30 3.10 -0.98 -1.85
CA GLY A 30 3.68 -1.57 -3.04
C GLY A 30 4.35 -2.94 -2.82
N TYR A 31 4.95 -3.47 -3.87
CA TYR A 31 5.72 -4.69 -3.84
C TYR A 31 7.00 -4.52 -3.02
N LEU A 32 7.34 -5.48 -2.17
CA LEU A 32 8.47 -5.47 -1.23
C LEU A 32 8.38 -4.39 -0.12
N GLU A 33 7.18 -3.86 0.10
CA GLU A 33 6.88 -2.93 1.16
C GLU A 33 6.00 -3.59 2.23
N SER A 34 5.70 -2.87 3.29
CA SER A 34 4.72 -3.21 4.31
C SER A 34 3.88 -1.98 4.67
N MET A 35 2.88 -2.14 5.53
CA MET A 35 2.08 -0.98 5.98
C MET A 35 2.92 0.09 6.69
N TYR A 36 4.10 -0.25 7.19
CA TYR A 36 4.99 0.69 7.87
C TYR A 36 5.61 1.74 6.94
N VAL A 37 5.57 1.52 5.62
CA VAL A 37 6.00 2.54 4.65
C VAL A 37 5.20 3.85 4.76
N TRP A 38 4.00 3.77 5.34
CA TRP A 38 3.07 4.88 5.52
C TRP A 38 3.22 5.66 6.82
N ASP A 39 4.10 5.24 7.74
CA ASP A 39 4.14 5.77 9.10
C ASP A 39 4.30 7.29 9.18
N ASP A 40 5.21 7.86 8.41
CA ASP A 40 5.43 9.30 8.36
C ASP A 40 4.40 10.03 7.48
N PHE A 41 3.66 9.29 6.65
CA PHE A 41 2.64 9.84 5.77
C PHE A 41 1.25 9.90 6.43
N VAL A 42 0.89 8.92 7.22
CA VAL A 42 -0.40 8.83 7.94
C VAL A 42 -0.71 10.08 8.76
N PRO A 43 0.23 10.67 9.53
CA PRO A 43 -0.04 11.90 10.31
C PRO A 43 -0.48 13.09 9.46
N LEU A 44 -0.18 13.12 8.17
CA LEU A 44 -0.62 14.16 7.26
C LEU A 44 -2.11 14.01 6.87
N LEU A 45 -2.69 12.83 7.02
CA LEU A 45 -4.07 12.51 6.64
C LEU A 45 -5.01 12.40 7.84
N THR A 46 -4.57 11.83 8.96
CA THR A 46 -5.41 11.47 10.12
C THR A 46 -6.12 12.63 10.82
N PRO A 47 -5.68 13.88 10.75
CA PRO A 47 -6.46 14.99 11.30
C PRO A 47 -7.83 15.17 10.63
N GLU A 48 -7.95 14.77 9.34
CA GLU A 48 -9.10 15.07 8.49
C GLU A 48 -9.95 13.82 8.17
N VAL A 49 -9.32 12.63 8.09
CA VAL A 49 -9.99 11.40 7.65
C VAL A 49 -9.59 10.20 8.52
N ARG A 50 -10.45 9.17 8.57
CA ARG A 50 -10.05 7.85 9.09
C ARG A 50 -9.07 7.22 8.10
N VAL A 51 -7.93 6.76 8.59
CA VAL A 51 -6.92 6.07 7.79
C VAL A 51 -6.79 4.64 8.26
N VAL A 52 -6.81 3.72 7.32
CA VAL A 52 -6.48 2.30 7.52
C VAL A 52 -5.27 1.96 6.66
N THR A 53 -4.26 1.37 7.26
CA THR A 53 -3.13 0.75 6.54
C THR A 53 -3.19 -0.75 6.73
N VAL A 54 -2.68 -1.52 5.78
CA VAL A 54 -2.75 -2.98 5.78
C VAL A 54 -1.46 -3.56 5.24
N ASP A 55 -0.96 -4.61 5.87
CA ASP A 55 -0.02 -5.53 5.23
C ASP A 55 -0.81 -6.43 4.29
N VAL A 56 -0.57 -6.32 2.98
CA VAL A 56 -1.24 -7.22 2.04
C VAL A 56 -0.80 -8.66 2.27
N PRO A 57 -1.64 -9.69 2.01
CA PRO A 57 -1.27 -11.09 2.19
C PRO A 57 0.12 -11.42 1.64
N GLY A 58 0.97 -12.04 2.46
CA GLY A 58 2.34 -12.41 2.11
C GLY A 58 3.37 -11.30 2.24
N HIS A 59 3.00 -10.13 2.78
CA HIS A 59 3.92 -9.03 3.10
C HIS A 59 3.73 -8.59 4.55
N GLY A 60 4.74 -7.90 5.09
CA GLY A 60 4.77 -7.55 6.49
C GLY A 60 4.62 -8.81 7.36
N ILE A 61 3.62 -8.83 8.24
CA ILE A 61 3.29 -9.99 9.08
C ILE A 61 1.90 -10.58 8.78
N SER A 62 1.29 -10.23 7.64
CA SER A 62 0.06 -10.85 7.15
C SER A 62 0.32 -12.24 6.56
N GLN A 63 -0.67 -13.12 6.69
CA GLN A 63 -0.60 -14.50 6.26
C GLN A 63 -0.30 -14.65 4.76
N VAL A 64 0.54 -15.62 4.40
CA VAL A 64 0.73 -16.06 3.00
C VAL A 64 -0.41 -16.98 2.59
N LEU A 65 -0.99 -16.78 1.40
CA LEU A 65 -2.15 -17.50 0.89
C LEU A 65 -1.81 -18.30 -0.38
N GLY A 66 -1.43 -19.56 -0.22
CA GLY A 66 -1.16 -20.42 -1.37
C GLY A 66 0.02 -19.98 -2.24
N GLU A 67 0.08 -20.47 -3.47
CA GLU A 67 1.26 -20.33 -4.35
C GLU A 67 1.22 -19.08 -5.23
N VAL A 68 0.05 -18.50 -5.46
CA VAL A 68 -0.14 -17.30 -6.31
C VAL A 68 -1.18 -16.38 -5.70
N HIS A 69 -0.75 -15.15 -5.41
CA HIS A 69 -1.63 -14.11 -4.91
C HIS A 69 -2.16 -13.26 -6.06
N THR A 70 -3.28 -13.68 -6.68
CA THR A 70 -3.89 -12.90 -7.77
C THR A 70 -4.45 -11.57 -7.24
N MET A 71 -4.50 -10.56 -8.11
CA MET A 71 -5.06 -9.25 -7.72
C MET A 71 -6.55 -9.36 -7.35
N GLU A 72 -7.28 -10.28 -7.96
CA GLU A 72 -8.68 -10.57 -7.66
C GLU A 72 -8.85 -11.18 -6.26
N MET A 73 -8.01 -12.15 -5.90
CA MET A 73 -7.99 -12.73 -4.56
C MET A 73 -7.65 -11.67 -3.50
N MET A 74 -6.65 -10.84 -3.78
CA MET A 74 -6.30 -9.73 -2.90
C MET A 74 -7.47 -8.74 -2.74
N ALA A 75 -8.21 -8.47 -3.83
CA ALA A 75 -9.40 -7.62 -3.78
C ALA A 75 -10.49 -8.23 -2.89
N ASP A 76 -10.70 -9.56 -2.94
CA ASP A 76 -11.65 -10.25 -2.07
C ASP A 76 -11.25 -10.12 -0.60
N VAL A 77 -9.96 -10.29 -0.29
CA VAL A 77 -9.43 -10.08 1.07
C VAL A 77 -9.61 -8.62 1.52
N MET A 78 -9.39 -7.63 0.66
CA MET A 78 -9.64 -6.22 1.00
C MET A 78 -11.14 -5.95 1.28
N ARG A 79 -12.05 -6.61 0.55
CA ARG A 79 -13.49 -6.56 0.87
C ARG A 79 -13.76 -7.11 2.28
N GLY A 80 -13.22 -8.29 2.57
CA GLY A 80 -13.33 -8.91 3.90
C GLY A 80 -12.75 -8.02 5.01
N MET A 81 -11.66 -7.30 4.74
CA MET A 81 -11.09 -6.31 5.65
C MET A 81 -12.06 -5.16 5.94
N LEU A 82 -12.68 -4.58 4.91
CA LEU A 82 -13.69 -3.53 5.11
C LEU A 82 -14.86 -4.03 5.96
N ASP A 83 -15.34 -5.25 5.70
CA ASP A 83 -16.43 -5.86 6.45
C ASP A 83 -16.05 -6.08 7.92
N ALA A 84 -14.86 -6.63 8.20
CA ALA A 84 -14.35 -6.85 9.56
C ALA A 84 -14.13 -5.56 10.35
N LEU A 85 -13.84 -4.44 9.67
CA LEU A 85 -13.65 -3.12 10.27
C LEU A 85 -14.95 -2.28 10.32
N GLY A 86 -16.06 -2.82 9.83
CA GLY A 86 -17.35 -2.10 9.77
C GLY A 86 -17.29 -0.89 8.84
N ILE A 87 -16.51 -0.94 7.78
CA ILE A 87 -16.36 0.13 6.80
C ILE A 87 -17.23 -0.20 5.58
N GLU A 88 -18.28 0.58 5.36
CA GLU A 88 -19.17 0.38 4.22
C GLU A 88 -18.50 0.78 2.90
N ARG A 89 -17.86 1.94 2.89
CA ARG A 89 -17.17 2.50 1.72
C ARG A 89 -15.88 3.20 2.14
N ALA A 90 -14.89 3.20 1.23
CA ALA A 90 -13.63 3.90 1.44
C ALA A 90 -13.04 4.44 0.13
N THR A 91 -12.14 5.41 0.23
CA THR A 91 -11.23 5.74 -0.86
C THR A 91 -9.99 4.85 -0.73
N PHE A 92 -9.69 4.09 -1.80
CA PHE A 92 -8.47 3.30 -1.87
C PHE A 92 -7.34 4.13 -2.49
N VAL A 93 -6.21 4.18 -1.79
CA VAL A 93 -4.97 4.76 -2.28
C VAL A 93 -3.98 3.61 -2.43
N GLY A 94 -3.81 3.16 -3.65
CA GLY A 94 -2.91 2.06 -3.97
C GLY A 94 -1.60 2.56 -4.55
N HIS A 95 -0.49 2.32 -3.82
CA HIS A 95 0.85 2.58 -4.32
C HIS A 95 1.33 1.41 -5.17
N SER A 96 1.81 1.69 -6.38
CA SER A 96 2.44 0.69 -7.25
C SER A 96 1.57 -0.58 -7.39
N MET A 97 2.02 -1.73 -6.88
CA MET A 97 1.26 -2.98 -6.80
C MET A 97 -0.07 -2.82 -6.02
N GLY A 98 -0.10 -2.03 -4.95
CA GLY A 98 -1.34 -1.70 -4.24
C GLY A 98 -2.39 -1.07 -5.15
N GLY A 99 -1.97 -0.35 -6.19
CA GLY A 99 -2.85 0.14 -7.24
C GLY A 99 -3.43 -0.97 -8.12
N TYR A 100 -2.68 -2.05 -8.39
CA TYR A 100 -3.20 -3.22 -9.11
C TYR A 100 -4.32 -3.92 -8.32
N ILE A 101 -4.11 -4.05 -7.00
CA ILE A 101 -5.13 -4.58 -6.07
C ILE A 101 -6.37 -3.67 -6.07
N SER A 102 -6.15 -2.36 -5.98
CA SER A 102 -7.23 -1.36 -5.98
C SER A 102 -8.03 -1.36 -7.28
N LEU A 103 -7.40 -1.58 -8.43
CA LEU A 103 -8.04 -1.74 -9.72
C LEU A 103 -8.88 -3.02 -9.79
N ALA A 104 -8.36 -4.16 -9.32
CA ALA A 104 -9.12 -5.39 -9.21
C ALA A 104 -10.31 -5.25 -8.25
N PHE A 105 -10.14 -4.52 -7.15
CA PHE A 105 -11.23 -4.18 -6.24
C PHE A 105 -12.29 -3.31 -6.91
N CYS A 106 -11.89 -2.28 -7.66
CA CYS A 106 -12.81 -1.42 -8.40
C CYS A 106 -13.62 -2.19 -9.45
N ALA A 107 -12.99 -3.19 -10.09
CA ALA A 107 -13.68 -4.05 -11.06
C ALA A 107 -14.74 -4.94 -10.42
N ARG A 108 -14.53 -5.39 -9.18
CA ARG A 108 -15.39 -6.38 -8.49
C ARG A 108 -16.41 -5.75 -7.54
N TYR A 109 -16.03 -4.67 -6.88
CA TYR A 109 -16.77 -4.02 -5.78
C TYR A 109 -16.82 -2.50 -5.92
N PRO A 110 -17.19 -1.94 -7.10
CA PRO A 110 -17.19 -0.49 -7.32
C PRO A 110 -18.09 0.27 -6.33
N GLU A 111 -19.15 -0.37 -5.85
CA GLU A 111 -20.10 0.20 -4.88
C GLU A 111 -19.47 0.41 -3.49
N ARG A 112 -18.37 -0.27 -3.19
CA ARG A 112 -17.61 -0.16 -1.92
C ARG A 112 -16.55 0.95 -1.97
N LEU A 113 -16.41 1.66 -3.11
CA LEU A 113 -15.45 2.74 -3.28
C LEU A 113 -16.13 4.12 -3.27
N ASP A 114 -15.59 5.04 -2.48
CA ASP A 114 -15.84 6.48 -2.59
C ASP A 114 -14.90 7.14 -3.61
N GLY A 115 -13.74 6.56 -3.82
CA GLY A 115 -12.73 7.00 -4.78
C GLY A 115 -11.62 5.98 -4.96
N LEU A 116 -10.91 6.11 -6.08
CA LEU A 116 -9.75 5.31 -6.44
C LEU A 116 -8.57 6.23 -6.71
N VAL A 117 -7.50 6.09 -5.94
CA VAL A 117 -6.24 6.82 -6.14
C VAL A 117 -5.16 5.84 -6.59
N LEU A 118 -4.63 6.06 -7.78
CA LEU A 118 -3.45 5.36 -8.29
C LEU A 118 -2.21 6.23 -8.03
N LEU A 119 -1.43 5.84 -7.04
CA LEU A 119 -0.18 6.49 -6.67
C LEU A 119 0.99 5.72 -7.28
N SER A 120 1.64 6.31 -8.28
CA SER A 120 2.71 5.66 -9.06
C SER A 120 2.32 4.24 -9.50
N SER A 121 1.11 4.09 -10.10
CA SER A 121 0.56 2.80 -10.51
C SER A 121 -0.04 2.85 -11.93
N SER A 122 -0.43 1.70 -12.47
CA SER A 122 -0.82 1.54 -13.87
C SER A 122 -1.95 0.52 -14.05
N PRO A 123 -2.96 0.79 -14.90
CA PRO A 123 -3.96 -0.20 -15.29
C PRO A 123 -3.45 -1.24 -16.32
N ASN A 124 -2.23 -1.04 -16.85
CA ASN A 124 -1.68 -1.92 -17.88
C ASN A 124 -1.28 -3.27 -17.29
N PRO A 125 -1.47 -4.38 -18.02
CA PRO A 125 -0.86 -5.66 -17.68
C PRO A 125 0.67 -5.58 -17.85
N ASP A 126 1.39 -6.56 -17.31
CA ASP A 126 2.80 -6.70 -17.63
C ASP A 126 2.99 -7.07 -19.11
N ASP A 127 3.87 -6.37 -19.80
CA ASP A 127 4.43 -6.82 -21.07
C ASP A 127 5.35 -8.04 -20.86
N GLU A 128 5.78 -8.68 -21.95
CA GLU A 128 6.62 -9.88 -21.83
C GLU A 128 7.97 -9.61 -21.15
N THR A 129 8.56 -8.44 -21.36
CA THR A 129 9.81 -8.06 -20.70
C THR A 129 9.64 -7.97 -19.18
N LYS A 130 8.55 -7.34 -18.72
CA LYS A 130 8.23 -7.28 -17.28
C LYS A 130 7.94 -8.66 -16.71
N ARG A 131 7.16 -9.50 -17.41
CA ARG A 131 6.90 -10.88 -16.99
C ARG A 131 8.18 -11.69 -16.85
N GLU A 132 9.09 -11.56 -17.79
CA GLU A 132 10.38 -12.26 -17.75
C GLU A 132 11.24 -11.78 -16.57
N ASN A 133 11.29 -10.47 -16.31
CA ASN A 133 11.98 -9.92 -15.15
C ASN A 133 11.41 -10.49 -13.84
N ARG A 134 10.07 -10.54 -13.70
CA ARG A 134 9.45 -11.14 -12.50
C ARG A 134 9.75 -12.64 -12.36
N ARG A 135 9.80 -13.39 -13.46
CA ARG A 135 10.25 -14.81 -13.42
C ARG A 135 11.69 -14.94 -12.94
N ARG A 136 12.57 -13.99 -13.33
CA ARG A 136 13.96 -13.94 -12.82
C ARG A 136 13.99 -13.63 -11.33
N GLU A 137 13.18 -12.67 -10.87
CA GLU A 137 13.06 -12.36 -9.45
C GLU A 137 12.57 -13.58 -8.65
N ILE A 138 11.55 -14.29 -9.11
CA ILE A 138 11.08 -15.56 -8.52
C ILE A 138 12.24 -16.57 -8.42
N ALA A 139 13.02 -16.72 -9.49
CA ALA A 139 14.15 -17.64 -9.48
C ALA A 139 15.26 -17.23 -8.49
N LEU A 140 15.51 -15.92 -8.35
CA LEU A 140 16.47 -15.40 -7.36
C LEU A 140 15.99 -15.68 -5.93
N VAL A 141 14.74 -15.39 -5.61
CA VAL A 141 14.18 -15.61 -4.27
C VAL A 141 14.23 -17.11 -3.93
N ARG A 142 13.77 -17.98 -4.84
CA ARG A 142 13.82 -19.44 -4.65
C ARG A 142 15.24 -20.00 -4.50
N ALA A 143 16.24 -19.29 -5.02
CA ALA A 143 17.65 -19.64 -4.86
C ALA A 143 18.28 -19.06 -3.57
N GLY A 144 17.49 -18.45 -2.68
CA GLY A 144 17.97 -17.81 -1.45
C GLY A 144 18.76 -16.51 -1.70
N LYS A 145 18.51 -15.84 -2.82
CA LYS A 145 19.22 -14.61 -3.24
C LYS A 145 18.33 -13.37 -3.14
N LYS A 146 17.40 -13.34 -2.20
CA LYS A 146 16.52 -12.21 -1.91
C LYS A 146 17.27 -10.90 -1.70
N ASP A 147 18.48 -10.97 -1.13
CA ASP A 147 19.37 -9.82 -0.92
C ASP A 147 19.62 -8.99 -2.19
N VAL A 148 19.61 -9.62 -3.36
CA VAL A 148 19.77 -8.91 -4.64
C VAL A 148 18.59 -7.96 -4.87
N LEU A 149 17.36 -8.39 -4.55
CA LEU A 149 16.16 -7.56 -4.65
C LEU A 149 16.20 -6.46 -3.59
N ALA A 150 16.59 -6.80 -2.36
CA ALA A 150 16.67 -5.86 -1.25
C ALA A 150 17.58 -4.66 -1.53
N HIS A 151 18.68 -4.86 -2.25
CA HIS A 151 19.60 -3.78 -2.56
C HIS A 151 19.22 -2.96 -3.79
N VAL A 152 18.51 -3.54 -4.76
CA VAL A 152 18.23 -2.87 -6.03
C VAL A 152 16.88 -2.18 -6.06
N ALA A 153 15.82 -2.85 -5.57
CA ALA A 153 14.46 -2.37 -5.73
C ALA A 153 14.18 -1.07 -4.93
N PRO A 154 14.54 -0.96 -3.64
CA PRO A 154 14.29 0.25 -2.87
C PRO A 154 14.96 1.49 -3.48
N GLU A 155 16.26 1.41 -3.77
CA GLU A 155 17.00 2.55 -4.32
C GLU A 155 16.45 3.00 -5.68
N THR A 156 16.03 2.05 -6.54
CA THR A 156 15.46 2.35 -7.86
C THR A 156 14.15 3.14 -7.76
N GLY A 157 13.38 2.96 -6.68
CA GLY A 157 12.12 3.67 -6.45
C GLY A 157 12.28 5.17 -6.24
N PHE A 158 13.43 5.65 -5.78
CA PHE A 158 13.65 7.07 -5.52
C PHE A 158 14.25 7.81 -6.71
N ALA A 159 13.85 9.07 -6.89
CA ALA A 159 14.52 9.97 -7.81
C ALA A 159 15.99 10.15 -7.38
N VAL A 160 16.91 10.13 -8.33
CA VAL A 160 18.37 10.12 -8.06
C VAL A 160 18.79 11.27 -7.15
N GLN A 161 18.23 12.48 -7.36
CA GLN A 161 18.51 13.66 -6.55
C GLN A 161 18.04 13.57 -5.09
N ASN A 162 17.14 12.63 -4.77
CA ASN A 162 16.57 12.46 -3.43
C ASN A 162 17.26 11.35 -2.61
N ARG A 163 18.03 10.47 -3.23
CA ARG A 163 18.56 9.25 -2.59
C ARG A 163 19.43 9.55 -1.37
N GLU A 164 20.34 10.53 -1.47
CA GLU A 164 21.19 10.92 -0.34
C GLU A 164 20.37 11.48 0.83
N ARG A 165 19.41 12.34 0.54
CA ARG A 165 18.53 12.95 1.56
C ARG A 165 17.61 11.92 2.22
N LEU A 166 17.22 10.88 1.49
CA LEU A 166 16.24 9.85 1.92
C LEU A 166 16.90 8.49 2.18
N LYS A 167 18.20 8.48 2.43
CA LYS A 167 18.98 7.26 2.65
C LYS A 167 18.39 6.39 3.76
N ASP A 168 17.97 6.98 4.87
CA ASP A 168 17.38 6.24 6.00
C ASP A 168 16.08 5.52 5.58
N TYR A 169 15.25 6.13 4.72
CA TYR A 169 14.04 5.47 4.18
C TYR A 169 14.39 4.32 3.23
N ILE A 170 15.45 4.46 2.45
CA ILE A 170 15.94 3.39 1.57
C ILE A 170 16.42 2.21 2.43
N GLU A 171 17.17 2.47 3.51
CA GLU A 171 17.63 1.45 4.46
C GLU A 171 16.45 0.74 5.14
N ASP A 172 15.40 1.46 5.57
CA ASP A 172 14.18 0.87 6.12
C ASP A 172 13.47 -0.05 5.11
N LEU A 173 13.41 0.34 3.84
CA LEU A 173 12.82 -0.49 2.79
C LEU A 173 13.65 -1.75 2.52
N VAL A 174 14.98 -1.66 2.59
CA VAL A 174 15.87 -2.81 2.52
C VAL A 174 15.55 -3.80 3.65
N GLU A 175 15.37 -3.30 4.89
CA GLU A 175 14.97 -4.14 6.03
C GLU A 175 13.60 -4.80 5.80
N GLN A 176 12.62 -4.09 5.23
CA GLN A 176 11.31 -4.64 4.91
C GLN A 176 11.41 -5.83 3.93
N VAL A 177 12.26 -5.74 2.92
CA VAL A 177 12.49 -6.87 2.01
C VAL A 177 13.05 -8.09 2.76
N HIS A 178 14.00 -7.86 3.67
CA HIS A 178 14.62 -8.96 4.43
C HIS A 178 13.66 -9.71 5.32
N ILE A 179 12.73 -9.02 5.98
CA ILE A 179 11.73 -9.64 6.86
C ILE A 179 10.54 -10.26 6.12
N THR A 180 10.27 -9.86 4.88
CA THR A 180 9.18 -10.43 4.08
C THR A 180 9.48 -11.89 3.73
N GLU A 181 8.50 -12.78 3.90
CA GLU A 181 8.63 -14.21 3.62
C GLU A 181 8.86 -14.46 2.12
N ASP A 182 9.78 -15.35 1.80
CA ASP A 182 10.14 -15.70 0.42
C ASP A 182 8.92 -16.22 -0.37
N ASP A 183 8.09 -17.06 0.26
CA ASP A 183 6.87 -17.59 -0.37
C ASP A 183 5.85 -16.48 -0.66
N GLY A 184 5.74 -15.48 0.21
CA GLY A 184 4.90 -14.30 -0.01
C GLY A 184 5.35 -13.47 -1.23
N ILE A 185 6.67 -13.23 -1.34
CA ILE A 185 7.27 -12.54 -2.49
C ILE A 185 6.98 -13.31 -3.80
N VAL A 186 7.23 -14.62 -3.79
CA VAL A 186 7.02 -15.49 -4.97
C VAL A 186 5.55 -15.53 -5.38
N ALA A 187 4.64 -15.71 -4.42
CA ALA A 187 3.21 -15.77 -4.68
C ALA A 187 2.68 -14.46 -5.29
N LEU A 188 3.14 -13.33 -4.79
CA LEU A 188 2.73 -12.01 -5.30
C LEU A 188 3.32 -11.70 -6.67
N LEU A 189 4.58 -12.05 -6.93
CA LEU A 189 5.17 -11.95 -8.26
C LEU A 189 4.36 -12.76 -9.29
N GLY A 190 3.91 -13.96 -8.91
CA GLY A 190 3.00 -14.79 -9.71
C GLY A 190 1.69 -14.06 -10.04
N GLY A 191 1.09 -13.42 -9.04
CA GLY A 191 -0.14 -12.63 -9.21
C GLY A 191 0.05 -11.42 -10.12
N MET A 192 1.16 -10.72 -10.00
CA MET A 192 1.48 -9.58 -10.88
C MET A 192 1.70 -10.02 -12.34
N ILE A 193 2.33 -11.18 -12.58
CA ILE A 193 2.46 -11.76 -13.94
C ILE A 193 1.09 -12.07 -14.54
N ALA A 194 0.16 -12.56 -13.73
CA ALA A 194 -1.16 -13.02 -14.16
C ALA A 194 -2.19 -11.90 -14.28
N ARG A 195 -1.90 -10.68 -13.78
CA ARG A 195 -2.91 -9.62 -13.70
C ARG A 195 -3.49 -9.24 -15.06
N ALA A 196 -4.79 -9.00 -15.05
CA ALA A 196 -5.55 -8.60 -16.24
C ALA A 196 -5.26 -7.14 -16.64
N ASP A 197 -5.54 -6.82 -17.90
CA ASP A 197 -5.65 -5.44 -18.39
C ASP A 197 -6.89 -4.77 -17.79
N GLN A 198 -6.71 -3.66 -17.09
CA GLN A 198 -7.79 -2.91 -16.44
C GLN A 198 -8.14 -1.59 -17.15
N ASN A 199 -7.57 -1.32 -18.32
CA ASN A 199 -7.76 -0.05 -19.03
C ASN A 199 -9.22 0.20 -19.43
N GLU A 200 -9.92 -0.81 -19.95
CA GLU A 200 -11.32 -0.69 -20.34
C GLU A 200 -12.22 -0.48 -19.12
N MET A 201 -12.04 -1.29 -18.08
CA MET A 201 -12.76 -1.16 -16.81
C MET A 201 -12.59 0.24 -16.24
N LEU A 202 -11.34 0.74 -16.16
CA LEU A 202 -11.02 2.03 -15.57
C LEU A 202 -11.68 3.19 -16.33
N ARG A 203 -11.66 3.15 -17.67
CA ARG A 203 -12.37 4.14 -18.52
C ARG A 203 -13.88 4.12 -18.34
N ALA A 204 -14.47 2.93 -18.14
CA ALA A 204 -15.91 2.77 -17.98
C ALA A 204 -16.40 3.02 -16.54
N SER A 205 -15.49 3.02 -15.57
CA SER A 205 -15.81 3.18 -14.16
C SER A 205 -16.39 4.56 -13.86
N ARG A 206 -17.43 4.57 -12.99
CA ARG A 206 -18.01 5.81 -12.44
C ARG A 206 -17.42 6.20 -11.08
N VAL A 207 -16.55 5.37 -10.52
CA VAL A 207 -15.82 5.69 -9.30
C VAL A 207 -14.92 6.89 -9.58
N PRO A 208 -14.94 7.95 -8.76
CA PRO A 208 -14.01 9.07 -8.89
C PRO A 208 -12.56 8.59 -8.90
N GLN A 209 -11.71 9.19 -9.73
CA GLN A 209 -10.34 8.74 -9.95
C GLN A 209 -9.35 9.88 -9.77
N LEU A 210 -8.24 9.60 -9.08
CA LEU A 210 -7.08 10.47 -8.98
C LEU A 210 -5.82 9.68 -9.33
N PHE A 211 -4.99 10.22 -10.22
CA PHE A 211 -3.68 9.67 -10.52
C PHE A 211 -2.60 10.62 -10.00
N ILE A 212 -1.62 10.07 -9.28
CA ILE A 212 -0.48 10.82 -8.77
C ILE A 212 0.78 10.15 -9.32
N PHE A 213 1.57 10.89 -10.10
CA PHE A 213 2.78 10.40 -10.76
C PHE A 213 4.00 11.26 -10.43
N GLY A 214 5.14 10.62 -10.19
CA GLY A 214 6.43 11.29 -10.10
C GLY A 214 7.04 11.55 -11.50
N ARG A 215 7.67 12.70 -11.68
CA ARG A 215 8.34 13.04 -12.94
C ARG A 215 9.65 12.27 -13.19
N HIS A 216 10.21 11.69 -12.12
CA HIS A 216 11.47 10.93 -12.15
C HIS A 216 11.25 9.44 -11.82
N ASP A 217 10.04 8.91 -12.07
CA ASP A 217 9.69 7.52 -11.78
C ASP A 217 10.39 6.57 -12.76
N ASN A 218 11.21 5.66 -12.22
CA ASN A 218 11.96 4.67 -13.00
C ASN A 218 11.14 3.42 -13.32
N TYR A 219 10.02 3.17 -12.61
CA TYR A 219 9.12 2.03 -12.84
C TYR A 219 7.97 2.37 -13.78
N ILE A 220 7.50 3.62 -13.75
CA ILE A 220 6.46 4.14 -14.64
C ILE A 220 7.02 5.41 -15.32
N PRO A 221 7.74 5.27 -16.44
CA PRO A 221 8.28 6.41 -17.16
C PRO A 221 7.21 7.45 -17.49
N VAL A 222 7.61 8.72 -17.50
CA VAL A 222 6.71 9.87 -17.70
C VAL A 222 5.83 9.70 -18.93
N GLU A 223 6.37 9.19 -20.04
CA GLU A 223 5.61 8.99 -21.28
C GLU A 223 4.52 7.92 -21.12
N THR A 224 4.74 6.94 -20.23
CA THR A 224 3.73 5.93 -19.90
C THR A 224 2.65 6.54 -19.02
N ALA A 225 3.03 7.31 -18.00
CA ALA A 225 2.09 8.00 -17.12
C ALA A 225 1.23 9.03 -17.91
N GLU A 226 1.81 9.76 -18.85
CA GLU A 226 1.09 10.68 -19.74
C GLU A 226 0.09 9.96 -20.65
N ARG A 227 0.43 8.78 -21.19
CA ARG A 227 -0.52 7.94 -21.95
C ARG A 227 -1.66 7.45 -21.08
N ILE A 228 -1.40 7.04 -19.84
CA ILE A 228 -2.44 6.62 -18.88
C ILE A 228 -3.37 7.79 -18.59
N ALA A 229 -2.83 8.97 -18.29
CA ALA A 229 -3.60 10.18 -18.03
C ALA A 229 -4.46 10.58 -19.23
N ALA A 230 -3.90 10.62 -20.41
CA ALA A 230 -4.61 10.96 -21.66
C ALA A 230 -5.72 9.96 -21.99
N ALA A 231 -5.56 8.68 -21.67
CA ALA A 231 -6.57 7.64 -21.89
C ALA A 231 -7.75 7.71 -20.89
N ASN A 232 -7.61 8.46 -19.79
CA ASN A 232 -8.59 8.58 -18.71
C ASN A 232 -8.90 10.06 -18.39
N PRO A 233 -9.49 10.82 -19.32
CA PRO A 233 -9.70 12.28 -19.19
C PRO A 233 -10.67 12.66 -18.05
N GLN A 234 -11.42 11.69 -17.50
CA GLN A 234 -12.29 11.86 -16.34
C GLN A 234 -11.53 11.86 -15.01
N ALA A 235 -10.28 11.36 -14.99
CA ALA A 235 -9.47 11.32 -13.79
C ALA A 235 -8.81 12.67 -13.50
N GLN A 236 -8.71 13.03 -12.22
CA GLN A 236 -7.80 14.09 -11.81
C GLN A 236 -6.36 13.57 -11.91
N VAL A 237 -5.42 14.42 -12.27
CA VAL A 237 -4.01 14.05 -12.40
C VAL A 237 -3.13 15.05 -11.66
N VAL A 238 -2.27 14.55 -10.80
CA VAL A 238 -1.28 15.34 -10.08
C VAL A 238 0.12 14.83 -10.41
N TRP A 239 1.01 15.76 -10.77
CA TRP A 239 2.40 15.49 -11.04
C TRP A 239 3.27 15.98 -9.88
N LEU A 240 4.07 15.08 -9.31
CA LEU A 240 5.09 15.39 -8.33
C LEU A 240 6.40 15.66 -9.07
N SER A 241 6.84 16.93 -9.06
CA SER A 241 7.93 17.39 -9.93
C SER A 241 9.30 16.88 -9.56
N GLU A 242 9.52 16.60 -8.28
CA GLU A 242 10.81 16.19 -7.72
C GLU A 242 10.85 14.72 -7.33
N SER A 243 9.76 13.98 -7.54
CA SER A 243 9.62 12.60 -7.07
C SER A 243 9.89 11.58 -8.16
N GLY A 244 10.44 10.44 -7.73
CA GLY A 244 10.40 9.17 -8.45
C GLY A 244 9.12 8.39 -8.17
N HIS A 245 9.27 7.11 -7.86
CA HIS A 245 8.17 6.19 -7.58
C HIS A 245 7.55 6.40 -6.19
N MET A 246 8.36 6.86 -5.23
CA MET A 246 8.01 6.98 -3.81
C MET A 246 7.48 8.38 -3.46
N GLY A 247 6.55 8.91 -4.26
CA GLY A 247 6.08 10.29 -4.17
C GLY A 247 5.52 10.70 -2.79
N PHE A 248 4.97 9.77 -2.02
CA PHE A 248 4.47 10.00 -0.66
C PHE A 248 5.60 10.10 0.40
N ILE A 249 6.84 9.70 0.04
CA ILE A 249 8.05 9.91 0.86
C ILE A 249 8.84 11.11 0.33
N GLU A 250 8.90 11.29 -0.98
CA GLU A 250 9.73 12.30 -1.64
C GLU A 250 9.12 13.70 -1.58
N GLU A 251 7.80 13.83 -1.81
CA GLU A 251 7.00 15.07 -1.72
C GLU A 251 5.72 14.83 -0.88
N PRO A 252 5.83 14.43 0.41
CA PRO A 252 4.71 13.92 1.20
C PRO A 252 3.58 14.94 1.38
N GLU A 253 3.90 16.21 1.61
CA GLU A 253 2.90 17.25 1.84
C GLU A 253 2.05 17.48 0.58
N ARG A 254 2.68 17.48 -0.60
CA ARG A 254 2.01 17.66 -1.87
C ARG A 254 1.15 16.45 -2.24
N CYS A 255 1.66 15.25 -1.96
CA CYS A 255 0.92 14.01 -2.13
C CYS A 255 -0.30 13.96 -1.21
N ALA A 256 -0.14 14.27 0.08
CA ALA A 256 -1.23 14.31 1.06
C ALA A 256 -2.29 15.37 0.70
N ALA A 257 -1.87 16.56 0.24
CA ALA A 257 -2.78 17.61 -0.22
C ALA A 257 -3.65 17.14 -1.38
N ALA A 258 -3.05 16.44 -2.36
CA ALA A 258 -3.79 15.91 -3.50
C ALA A 258 -4.84 14.87 -3.05
N ILE A 259 -4.46 13.96 -2.15
CA ILE A 259 -5.37 12.93 -1.62
C ILE A 259 -6.49 13.56 -0.80
N LEU A 260 -6.18 14.47 0.13
CA LEU A 260 -7.20 15.13 0.96
C LEU A 260 -8.13 15.99 0.12
N GLY A 261 -7.63 16.77 -0.84
CA GLY A 261 -8.45 17.53 -1.77
C GLY A 261 -9.43 16.66 -2.53
N PHE A 262 -8.97 15.52 -3.02
CA PHE A 262 -9.81 14.54 -3.71
C PHE A 262 -10.85 13.89 -2.78
N VAL A 263 -10.46 13.43 -1.59
CA VAL A 263 -11.33 12.73 -0.64
C VAL A 263 -12.40 13.66 -0.08
N LEU A 264 -12.04 14.90 0.27
CA LEU A 264 -12.94 15.87 0.90
C LEU A 264 -13.80 16.63 -0.13
N ARG A 265 -13.60 16.40 -1.43
CA ARG A 265 -14.32 17.06 -2.54
C ARG A 265 -14.33 18.58 -2.43
N GLY A 266 -13.20 19.15 -1.94
CA GLY A 266 -12.96 20.59 -1.90
C GLY A 266 -12.13 21.00 -3.10
N ASP A 267 -12.53 22.08 -3.78
CA ASP A 267 -11.67 22.77 -4.73
C ASP A 267 -10.38 23.17 -4.01
N ALA A 268 -9.26 22.66 -4.48
CA ALA A 268 -7.91 22.92 -3.97
C ALA A 268 -7.85 23.02 -2.43
N TYR A 269 -7.65 21.92 -1.78
CA TYR A 269 -7.24 21.93 -0.37
C TYR A 269 -5.89 22.65 -0.31
N ALA A 270 -5.97 23.97 -0.07
CA ALA A 270 -4.80 24.81 0.03
C ALA A 270 -4.10 24.48 1.35
N PHE A 271 -2.97 23.81 1.27
CA PHE A 271 -2.03 23.62 2.39
C PHE A 271 -1.32 24.96 2.74
N GLU A 272 -1.97 26.09 2.50
CA GLU A 272 -1.40 27.39 2.81
C GLU A 272 -1.20 27.53 4.32
N GLY A 273 0.04 27.44 4.74
CA GLY A 273 0.51 27.83 6.08
C GLY A 273 0.58 26.71 7.13
N ARG A 274 0.34 25.45 6.81
CA ARG A 274 0.67 24.35 7.72
C ARG A 274 2.12 23.91 7.51
N THR A 275 3.05 24.43 8.29
CA THR A 275 4.37 23.83 8.48
C THR A 275 4.16 22.58 9.31
N PHE A 276 4.25 21.41 8.66
CA PHE A 276 4.39 20.18 9.39
C PHE A 276 5.83 20.13 9.91
N ASP A 277 6.01 20.41 11.21
CA ASP A 277 7.21 20.02 11.92
C ASP A 277 7.24 18.49 11.82
N ARG A 278 8.04 17.97 10.88
CA ARG A 278 8.31 16.54 10.86
C ARG A 278 8.96 16.23 12.20
N PRO A 279 8.34 15.44 13.08
CA PRO A 279 9.14 14.82 14.10
C PRO A 279 10.18 14.02 13.31
N ARG A 280 11.45 14.47 13.36
CA ARG A 280 12.56 13.60 13.00
C ARG A 280 12.29 12.31 13.73
N LYS A 281 12.16 11.18 12.97
CA LYS A 281 11.92 9.85 13.51
C LYS A 281 12.53 9.78 14.92
N ALA A 282 11.68 9.81 15.95
CA ALA A 282 12.13 9.54 17.30
C ALA A 282 12.71 8.14 17.26
N SER A 283 14.00 8.01 17.55
CA SER A 283 14.77 6.78 17.68
C SER A 283 14.19 5.60 16.87
N HIS A 284 14.82 5.28 15.75
CA HIS A 284 14.50 4.08 14.97
C HIS A 284 14.54 2.85 15.89
N ARG A 285 13.36 2.41 16.34
CA ARG A 285 13.23 0.97 16.62
C ARG A 285 13.28 0.31 15.25
N SER A 286 14.14 -0.67 15.09
CA SER A 286 14.21 -1.40 13.83
C SER A 286 12.84 -2.00 13.51
N LEU A 287 12.53 -2.18 12.26
CA LEU A 287 11.27 -2.80 11.85
C LEU A 287 11.12 -4.19 12.48
N THR A 288 12.23 -4.93 12.61
CA THR A 288 12.31 -6.22 13.29
C THR A 288 11.87 -6.13 14.75
N GLU A 289 12.28 -5.08 15.50
CA GLU A 289 11.83 -4.86 16.89
C GLU A 289 10.34 -4.53 16.97
N ARG A 290 9.81 -3.76 16.02
CA ARG A 290 8.39 -3.40 15.97
C ARG A 290 7.51 -4.61 15.66
N VAL A 291 7.90 -5.43 14.71
CA VAL A 291 7.22 -6.70 14.35
C VAL A 291 7.22 -7.66 15.53
N ALA A 292 8.35 -7.80 16.23
CA ALA A 292 8.45 -8.65 17.42
C ALA A 292 7.52 -8.15 18.55
N GLU A 293 7.50 -6.85 18.83
CA GLU A 293 6.64 -6.24 19.87
C GLU A 293 5.14 -6.41 19.57
N THR A 294 4.73 -6.32 18.29
CA THR A 294 3.33 -6.52 17.90
C THR A 294 2.93 -7.98 18.07
N ALA A 295 3.78 -8.92 17.67
CA ALA A 295 3.53 -10.36 17.82
C ALA A 295 3.45 -10.77 19.31
N GLU A 296 4.30 -10.21 20.19
CA GLU A 296 4.26 -10.45 21.63
C GLU A 296 2.97 -9.92 22.28
N LYS A 297 2.55 -8.69 21.94
CA LYS A 297 1.32 -8.09 22.47
C LYS A 297 0.06 -8.87 22.08
N ASP A 298 -0.01 -9.39 20.87
CA ASP A 298 -1.16 -10.17 20.43
C ASP A 298 -1.18 -11.57 21.04
N ALA A 299 -0.01 -12.17 21.30
CA ALA A 299 0.09 -13.41 22.06
C ALA A 299 -0.38 -13.24 23.51
N GLU A 300 -0.05 -12.12 24.18
CA GLU A 300 -0.52 -11.80 25.53
C GLU A 300 -2.04 -11.56 25.57
N ASN A 301 -2.57 -10.79 24.62
CA ASN A 301 -4.02 -10.53 24.52
C ASN A 301 -4.82 -11.82 24.22
N GLY A 302 -4.28 -12.72 23.39
CA GLY A 302 -4.87 -14.03 23.11
C GLY A 302 -4.94 -14.92 24.35
N ALA A 303 -3.91 -14.91 25.19
CA ALA A 303 -3.85 -15.69 26.43
C ALA A 303 -4.78 -15.17 27.55
N GLU A 304 -5.10 -13.87 27.55
CA GLU A 304 -6.09 -13.29 28.49
C GLU A 304 -7.53 -13.63 28.11
N THR A 305 -7.83 -13.70 26.81
CA THR A 305 -9.17 -14.09 26.31
C THR A 305 -9.47 -15.57 26.56
N GLU A 306 -8.49 -16.47 26.48
CA GLU A 306 -8.68 -17.89 26.82
C GLU A 306 -8.90 -18.12 28.33
N LYS A 307 -8.22 -17.36 29.19
CA LYS A 307 -8.44 -17.43 30.66
C LYS A 307 -9.78 -16.85 31.11
N GLY A 308 -10.35 -15.92 30.37
CA GLY A 308 -11.67 -15.35 30.64
C GLY A 308 -12.81 -16.34 30.35
N ASN A 309 -12.71 -17.14 29.30
CA ASN A 309 -13.71 -18.13 28.92
C ASN A 309 -13.74 -19.36 29.86
N ASP A 310 -12.59 -19.76 30.43
CA ASP A 310 -12.55 -20.87 31.38
C ASP A 310 -13.12 -20.55 32.77
N ALA A 311 -13.36 -19.27 33.07
CA ALA A 311 -13.95 -18.81 34.32
C ALA A 311 -15.48 -18.73 34.30
N GLU A 312 -16.11 -18.56 33.13
CA GLU A 312 -17.56 -18.52 32.97
C GLU A 312 -18.24 -19.90 32.88
N ASP A 313 -17.49 -20.94 32.50
CA ASP A 313 -18.00 -22.32 32.40
C ASP A 313 -17.99 -23.07 33.77
N LYS A 314 -17.58 -22.42 34.86
CA LYS A 314 -17.52 -23.01 36.22
C LYS A 314 -18.38 -22.33 37.27
N ALA A 315 -19.33 -21.49 36.87
CA ALA A 315 -20.28 -20.84 37.80
C ALA A 315 -21.71 -21.39 37.69
#